data_e8d2f843b961da2b3fa19d10dcc86f28
#
_entry.id   e8d2f843b961da2b3fa19d10dcc86f28
#
_cell.length_a   1.000
_cell.length_b   1.000
_cell.length_c   1.000
_cell.angle_alpha   90.00
_cell.angle_beta   90.00
_cell.angle_gamma   90.00
#
_symmetry.space_group_name_H-M   'P 1'
#
loop_
_entity.id
_entity.type
_entity.pdbx_description
1 polymer ?
#
loop_
_entity_poly.entity_id
_entity_poly.type
_entity_poly.pdbx_seq_one_letter_code
_entity_poly.pdbx_strand_id
1 'polypeptide(L)'
;MSRHRKDRGLRTERVVVEYLSQWWSGLAVGRGAGNDVVNFPMDVEIKARKDFSPLEYLKQSKARTEKTGESSLVICRMNGQGETPAQYLAFMTLGELVQVLLKAGYADIPAHSLQLEPTYCQCGNTILKGQPCLVCEKLNNANL
;
A
#
# COMPACT_ATOMS: atom_id res chain seq x y z
N MET A 1 -20.03 18.68 9.50
CA MET A 1 -18.58 18.91 9.40
C MET A 1 -18.34 20.38 9.04
N SER A 2 -17.47 21.06 9.75
CA SER A 2 -17.18 22.50 9.53
C SER A 2 -16.52 22.69 8.15
N ARG A 3 -16.90 23.77 7.42
CA ARG A 3 -16.35 24.17 6.12
C ARG A 3 -14.81 24.23 6.15
N HIS A 4 -14.24 24.82 7.20
CA HIS A 4 -12.78 24.89 7.40
C HIS A 4 -12.07 23.54 7.47
N ARG A 5 -12.71 22.47 7.95
CA ARG A 5 -12.13 21.13 7.99
C ARG A 5 -12.06 20.50 6.61
N LYS A 6 -13.09 20.70 5.77
CA LYS A 6 -13.10 20.24 4.39
C LYS A 6 -12.04 20.96 3.55
N ASP A 7 -11.96 22.29 3.69
CA ASP A 7 -11.01 23.12 2.96
C ASP A 7 -9.55 22.73 3.33
N ARG A 8 -9.29 22.48 4.62
CA ARG A 8 -7.97 22.03 5.08
C ARG A 8 -7.61 20.65 4.51
N GLY A 9 -8.53 19.70 4.46
CA GLY A 9 -8.33 18.38 3.86
C GLY A 9 -7.93 18.52 2.40
N LEU A 10 -8.76 19.13 1.59
CA LEU A 10 -8.52 19.31 0.15
C LEU A 10 -7.23 20.09 -0.16
N ARG A 11 -6.90 21.09 0.64
CA ARG A 11 -5.64 21.82 0.51
C ARG A 11 -4.43 20.93 0.79
N THR A 12 -4.53 20.07 1.81
CA THR A 12 -3.45 19.12 2.13
C THR A 12 -3.26 18.10 1.01
N GLU A 13 -4.34 17.57 0.44
CA GLU A 13 -4.28 16.65 -0.71
C GLU A 13 -3.57 17.30 -1.90
N ARG A 14 -3.90 18.54 -2.25
CA ARG A 14 -3.23 19.31 -3.33
C ARG A 14 -1.74 19.47 -3.08
N VAL A 15 -1.36 19.87 -1.87
CA VAL A 15 0.05 20.07 -1.48
C VAL A 15 0.84 18.77 -1.57
N VAL A 16 0.24 17.64 -1.17
CA VAL A 16 0.89 16.32 -1.29
C VAL A 16 1.04 15.90 -2.74
N VAL A 17 -0.01 16.05 -3.57
CA VAL A 17 0.07 15.73 -4.99
C VAL A 17 1.13 16.57 -5.70
N GLU A 18 1.18 17.88 -5.44
CA GLU A 18 2.19 18.78 -5.99
C GLU A 18 3.62 18.34 -5.58
N TYR A 19 3.82 17.99 -4.32
CA TYR A 19 5.10 17.50 -3.84
C TYR A 19 5.53 16.21 -4.53
N LEU A 20 4.65 15.21 -4.62
CA LEU A 20 4.92 13.94 -5.27
C LEU A 20 5.13 14.08 -6.79
N SER A 21 4.51 15.06 -7.41
CA SER A 21 4.62 15.34 -8.85
C SER A 21 6.02 15.76 -9.29
N GLN A 22 6.94 16.02 -8.37
CA GLN A 22 8.35 16.23 -8.67
C GLN A 22 9.04 14.95 -9.19
N TRP A 23 8.50 13.77 -8.86
CA TRP A 23 9.07 12.46 -9.23
C TRP A 23 8.12 11.59 -10.06
N TRP A 24 6.81 11.81 -9.97
CA TRP A 24 5.81 11.06 -10.72
C TRP A 24 4.98 12.01 -11.59
N SER A 25 4.93 11.74 -12.88
CA SER A 25 4.11 12.49 -13.82
C SER A 25 2.65 12.04 -13.79
N GLY A 26 1.74 12.95 -14.12
CA GLY A 26 0.32 12.64 -14.29
C GLY A 26 -0.46 12.37 -13.00
N LEU A 27 0.08 12.75 -11.84
CA LEU A 27 -0.65 12.63 -10.57
C LEU A 27 -1.81 13.63 -10.52
N ALA A 28 -2.89 13.23 -9.88
CA ALA A 28 -4.04 14.08 -9.62
C ALA A 28 -4.63 13.80 -8.23
N VAL A 29 -5.31 14.81 -7.66
CA VAL A 29 -6.11 14.62 -6.45
C VAL A 29 -7.31 13.74 -6.77
N GLY A 30 -7.51 12.70 -5.98
CA GLY A 30 -8.66 11.81 -6.09
C GLY A 30 -9.97 12.50 -5.76
N ARG A 31 -11.07 11.92 -6.20
CA ARG A 31 -12.42 12.43 -5.93
C ARG A 31 -13.30 11.31 -5.40
N GLY A 32 -14.15 11.65 -4.43
CA GLY A 32 -15.09 10.70 -3.87
C GLY A 32 -14.50 9.80 -2.78
N ALA A 33 -14.92 8.55 -2.74
CA ALA A 33 -14.54 7.57 -1.71
C ALA A 33 -13.31 6.72 -2.08
N GLY A 34 -12.57 7.12 -3.11
CA GLY A 34 -11.40 6.38 -3.61
C GLY A 34 -10.08 6.82 -3.00
N ASN A 35 -9.02 6.46 -3.69
CA ASN A 35 -7.65 6.86 -3.43
C ASN A 35 -7.49 8.39 -3.53
N ASP A 36 -6.83 9.01 -2.57
CA ASP A 36 -6.62 10.47 -2.54
C ASP A 36 -5.58 10.97 -3.55
N VAL A 37 -4.72 10.07 -4.07
CA VAL A 37 -3.75 10.38 -5.13
C VAL A 37 -3.92 9.42 -6.30
N VAL A 38 -4.41 9.91 -7.41
CA VAL A 38 -4.63 9.13 -8.64
C VAL A 38 -3.32 8.99 -9.42
N ASN A 39 -3.13 7.85 -10.07
CA ASN A 39 -1.94 7.49 -10.85
C ASN A 39 -0.64 7.37 -10.04
N PHE A 40 -0.74 7.15 -8.75
CA PHE A 40 0.38 6.81 -7.88
C PHE A 40 0.45 5.27 -7.69
N PRO A 41 1.64 4.68 -7.52
CA PRO A 41 1.79 3.21 -7.46
C PRO A 41 1.24 2.53 -6.19
N MET A 42 0.63 3.29 -5.29
CA MET A 42 0.01 2.82 -4.05
C MET A 42 -1.34 3.48 -3.86
N ASP A 43 -2.23 2.83 -3.11
CA ASP A 43 -3.44 3.49 -2.59
C ASP A 43 -3.06 4.44 -1.46
N VAL A 44 -3.28 5.72 -1.66
CA VAL A 44 -2.90 6.78 -0.71
C VAL A 44 -4.13 7.32 0.00
N GLU A 45 -4.08 7.36 1.32
CA GLU A 45 -5.05 8.05 2.18
C GLU A 45 -4.38 9.26 2.83
N ILE A 46 -4.94 10.45 2.64
CA ILE A 46 -4.38 11.69 3.18
C ILE A 46 -5.25 12.19 4.34
N LYS A 47 -4.63 12.43 5.48
CA LYS A 47 -5.29 12.95 6.67
C LYS A 47 -4.67 14.27 7.14
N ALA A 48 -5.53 15.26 7.39
CA ALA A 48 -5.17 16.52 8.02
C ALA A 48 -5.95 16.65 9.32
N ARG A 49 -5.43 16.05 10.40
CA ARG A 49 -6.14 15.89 11.67
C ARG A 49 -5.40 16.55 12.83
N LYS A 50 -6.17 16.88 13.87
CA LYS A 50 -5.65 17.29 15.16
C LYS A 50 -5.22 16.05 15.96
N ASP A 51 -6.07 15.04 15.95
CA ASP A 51 -5.83 13.77 16.66
C ASP A 51 -5.24 12.74 15.71
N PHE A 52 -4.35 11.91 16.22
CA PHE A 52 -3.62 10.91 15.44
C PHE A 52 -4.13 9.51 15.76
N SER A 53 -4.85 8.91 14.81
CA SER A 53 -5.45 7.57 14.91
C SER A 53 -4.96 6.66 13.77
N PRO A 54 -3.69 6.23 13.79
CA PRO A 54 -3.06 5.57 12.65
C PRO A 54 -3.74 4.27 12.24
N LEU A 55 -4.17 3.44 13.18
CA LEU A 55 -4.83 2.17 12.88
C LEU A 55 -6.18 2.37 12.18
N GLU A 56 -6.90 3.42 12.56
CA GLU A 56 -8.19 3.76 11.94
C GLU A 56 -8.00 4.24 10.49
N TYR A 57 -6.96 5.04 10.25
CA TYR A 57 -6.62 5.52 8.90
C TYR A 57 -6.17 4.37 7.99
N LEU A 58 -5.32 3.47 8.50
CA LEU A 58 -4.91 2.26 7.78
C LEU A 58 -6.10 1.36 7.45
N LYS A 59 -7.07 1.21 8.36
CA LYS A 59 -8.27 0.41 8.11
C LYS A 59 -9.07 0.93 6.92
N GLN A 60 -9.19 2.25 6.75
CA GLN A 60 -9.88 2.87 5.62
C GLN A 60 -9.18 2.57 4.28
N SER A 61 -7.86 2.73 4.23
CA SER A 61 -7.08 2.43 3.04
C SER A 61 -7.09 0.93 2.72
N LYS A 62 -6.92 0.07 3.71
CA LYS A 62 -6.93 -1.39 3.53
C LYS A 62 -8.24 -1.93 2.98
N ALA A 63 -9.37 -1.39 3.39
CA ALA A 63 -10.67 -1.80 2.85
C ALA A 63 -10.77 -1.60 1.32
N ARG A 64 -10.00 -0.68 0.75
CA ARG A 64 -9.88 -0.50 -0.71
C ARG A 64 -8.87 -1.46 -1.32
N THR A 65 -7.69 -1.58 -0.70
CA THR A 65 -6.59 -2.37 -1.24
C THR A 65 -6.82 -3.88 -1.21
N GLU A 66 -7.67 -4.38 -0.32
CA GLU A 66 -8.15 -5.77 -0.33
C GLU A 66 -8.80 -6.17 -1.67
N LYS A 67 -9.39 -5.20 -2.37
CA LYS A 67 -10.04 -5.41 -3.67
C LYS A 67 -9.09 -5.22 -4.86
N THR A 68 -8.09 -4.36 -4.73
CA THR A 68 -7.18 -3.97 -5.82
C THR A 68 -5.84 -4.70 -5.77
N GLY A 69 -5.45 -5.22 -4.60
CA GLY A 69 -4.13 -5.82 -4.38
C GLY A 69 -2.98 -4.80 -4.28
N GLU A 70 -3.30 -3.50 -4.25
CA GLU A 70 -2.32 -2.44 -4.09
C GLU A 70 -1.84 -2.34 -2.64
N SER A 71 -0.65 -1.76 -2.43
CA SER A 71 -0.17 -1.42 -1.09
C SER A 71 -0.84 -0.14 -0.59
N SER A 72 -1.16 -0.09 0.70
CA SER A 72 -1.73 1.10 1.36
C SER A 72 -0.62 2.01 1.87
N LEU A 73 -0.77 3.31 1.65
CA LEU A 73 0.08 4.35 2.25
C LEU A 73 -0.80 5.42 2.88
N VAL A 74 -0.58 5.74 4.13
CA VAL A 74 -1.25 6.87 4.80
C VAL A 74 -0.28 8.02 4.95
N ILE A 75 -0.68 9.21 4.52
CA ILE A 75 0.07 10.45 4.69
C ILE A 75 -0.72 11.35 5.64
N CYS A 76 -0.11 11.76 6.74
CA CYS A 76 -0.77 12.52 7.79
C CYS A 76 -0.07 13.85 8.05
N ARG A 77 -0.79 14.94 7.83
CA ARG A 77 -0.40 16.27 8.27
C ARG A 77 -0.89 16.51 9.69
N MET A 78 0.04 16.67 10.61
CA MET A 78 -0.27 17.01 11.99
C MET A 78 -0.39 18.52 12.18
N ASN A 79 -0.97 18.94 13.31
CA ASN A 79 -1.00 20.35 13.66
C ASN A 79 0.42 20.92 13.79
N GLY A 80 0.61 22.14 13.29
CA GLY A 80 1.89 22.84 13.35
C GLY A 80 2.87 22.53 12.21
N GLN A 81 2.61 21.53 11.37
CA GLN A 81 3.51 21.17 10.25
C GLN A 81 3.39 22.12 9.03
N GLY A 82 2.41 23.02 9.01
CA GLY A 82 2.23 23.95 7.90
C GLY A 82 1.99 23.23 6.56
N GLU A 83 2.50 23.77 5.47
CA GLU A 83 2.46 23.20 4.12
C GLU A 83 3.85 22.74 3.68
N THR A 84 4.48 21.93 4.52
CA THR A 84 5.79 21.33 4.27
C THR A 84 5.63 19.82 4.14
N PRO A 85 5.18 19.30 2.98
CA PRO A 85 4.80 17.89 2.81
C PRO A 85 5.96 16.92 3.04
N ALA A 86 7.20 17.35 2.85
CA ALA A 86 8.38 16.56 3.18
C ALA A 86 8.47 16.17 4.68
N GLN A 87 7.78 16.91 5.55
CA GLN A 87 7.76 16.65 7.00
C GLN A 87 6.49 15.91 7.45
N TYR A 88 5.54 15.65 6.56
CA TYR A 88 4.35 14.89 6.92
C TYR A 88 4.72 13.45 7.26
N LEU A 89 3.95 12.87 8.17
CA LEU A 89 4.13 11.46 8.50
C LEU A 89 3.60 10.61 7.35
N ALA A 90 4.40 9.65 6.92
CA ALA A 90 3.99 8.64 5.95
C ALA A 90 4.16 7.26 6.61
N PHE A 91 3.12 6.43 6.62
CA PHE A 91 3.16 5.14 7.29
C PHE A 91 2.29 4.09 6.59
N MET A 92 2.68 2.86 6.79
CA MET A 92 2.02 1.65 6.31
C MET A 92 2.21 0.52 7.33
N THR A 93 1.61 -0.64 7.12
CA THR A 93 1.93 -1.79 7.96
C THR A 93 3.36 -2.27 7.72
N LEU A 94 3.96 -2.89 8.73
CA LEU A 94 5.32 -3.44 8.60
C LEU A 94 5.41 -4.45 7.45
N GLY A 95 4.38 -5.29 7.25
CA GLY A 95 4.34 -6.25 6.16
C GLY A 95 4.37 -5.58 4.78
N GLU A 96 3.64 -4.49 4.59
CA GLU A 96 3.66 -3.71 3.34
C GLU A 96 5.00 -3.01 3.14
N LEU A 97 5.56 -2.42 4.21
CA LEU A 97 6.90 -1.80 4.16
C LEU A 97 7.97 -2.82 3.73
N VAL A 98 7.94 -4.03 4.28
CA VAL A 98 8.87 -5.11 3.89
C VAL A 98 8.74 -5.40 2.40
N GLN A 99 7.53 -5.50 1.84
CA GLN A 99 7.34 -5.71 0.41
C GLN A 99 7.90 -4.56 -0.45
N VAL A 100 7.71 -3.32 -0.01
CA VAL A 100 8.28 -2.15 -0.67
C VAL A 100 9.80 -2.19 -0.65
N LEU A 101 10.40 -2.48 0.49
CA LEU A 101 11.86 -2.57 0.66
C LEU A 101 12.46 -3.71 -0.17
N LEU A 102 11.79 -4.85 -0.24
CA LEU A 102 12.19 -5.97 -1.10
C LEU A 102 12.22 -5.56 -2.58
N LYS A 103 11.17 -4.89 -3.06
CA LYS A 103 11.11 -4.38 -4.43
C LYS A 103 12.16 -3.31 -4.71
N ALA A 104 12.55 -2.53 -3.70
CA ALA A 104 13.59 -1.52 -3.80
C ALA A 104 15.02 -2.09 -3.69
N GLY A 105 15.19 -3.38 -3.42
CA GLY A 105 16.49 -4.04 -3.33
C GLY A 105 17.23 -3.83 -2.00
N TYR A 106 16.53 -3.45 -0.94
CA TYR A 106 17.12 -3.23 0.40
C TYR A 106 17.24 -4.50 1.26
N ALA A 107 16.99 -5.68 0.70
CA ALA A 107 17.07 -6.91 1.47
C ALA A 107 18.24 -7.77 0.99
N ASP A 108 18.98 -8.32 1.95
CA ASP A 108 20.00 -9.34 1.72
C ASP A 108 19.36 -10.72 1.47
N ILE A 109 18.48 -10.78 0.49
CA ILE A 109 17.92 -12.06 0.06
C ILE A 109 18.90 -12.67 -0.94
N PRO A 110 19.40 -13.89 -0.73
CA PRO A 110 20.17 -14.59 -1.74
C PRO A 110 19.40 -14.61 -3.07
N ALA A 111 20.08 -14.27 -4.17
CA ALA A 111 19.45 -14.14 -5.49
C ALA A 111 18.63 -15.37 -5.91
N HIS A 112 18.99 -16.57 -5.41
CA HIS A 112 18.23 -17.81 -5.64
C HIS A 112 16.89 -17.87 -4.89
N SER A 113 16.71 -17.08 -3.79
CA SER A 113 15.43 -17.01 -3.05
C SER A 113 14.41 -16.10 -3.73
N LEU A 114 14.88 -15.19 -4.59
CA LEU A 114 14.02 -14.31 -5.40
C LEU A 114 13.49 -15.02 -6.66
N GLN A 115 14.05 -16.15 -7.01
CA GLN A 115 13.57 -17.00 -8.11
C GLN A 115 12.41 -17.89 -7.66
N LEU A 116 11.52 -17.39 -6.83
CA LEU A 116 10.21 -18.01 -6.61
C LEU A 116 9.32 -17.72 -7.83
N GLU A 117 9.79 -18.14 -9.00
CA GLU A 117 8.90 -18.25 -10.15
C GLU A 117 7.77 -19.20 -9.76
N PRO A 118 6.53 -18.75 -9.80
CA PRO A 118 5.41 -19.64 -9.56
C PRO A 118 5.48 -20.75 -10.61
N THR A 119 5.62 -21.98 -10.16
CA THR A 119 5.46 -23.15 -11.01
C THR A 119 4.06 -23.70 -10.84
N TYR A 120 3.58 -24.39 -11.86
CA TYR A 120 2.25 -25.00 -11.80
C TYR A 120 2.41 -26.49 -11.52
N CYS A 121 1.65 -26.99 -10.55
CA CYS A 121 1.47 -28.42 -10.36
C CYS A 121 0.67 -28.98 -11.54
N GLN A 122 0.83 -30.26 -11.82
CA GLN A 122 0.04 -30.96 -12.84
C GLN A 122 -1.48 -30.89 -12.61
N CYS A 123 -1.91 -30.63 -11.37
CA CYS A 123 -3.30 -30.38 -11.04
C CYS A 123 -3.78 -28.93 -11.31
N GLY A 124 -2.92 -28.07 -11.86
CA GLY A 124 -3.22 -26.68 -12.20
C GLY A 124 -3.03 -25.67 -11.05
N ASN A 125 -2.73 -26.11 -9.83
CA ASN A 125 -2.48 -25.20 -8.71
C ASN A 125 -1.09 -24.56 -8.81
N THR A 126 -1.01 -23.28 -8.47
CA THR A 126 0.26 -22.55 -8.35
C THR A 126 1.01 -23.05 -7.11
N ILE A 127 2.26 -23.45 -7.29
CA ILE A 127 3.16 -23.88 -6.21
C ILE A 127 4.48 -23.11 -6.31
N LEU A 128 5.19 -23.02 -5.21
CA LEU A 128 6.56 -22.51 -5.22
C LEU A 128 7.50 -23.59 -5.71
N LYS A 129 8.46 -23.23 -6.56
CA LYS A 129 9.43 -24.18 -7.13
C LYS A 129 10.12 -24.96 -6.02
N GLY A 130 10.00 -26.28 -6.05
CA GLY A 130 10.57 -27.19 -5.04
C GLY A 130 9.68 -27.48 -3.84
N GLN A 131 8.47 -26.93 -3.80
CA GLN A 131 7.49 -27.26 -2.75
C GLN A 131 6.46 -28.29 -3.23
N PRO A 132 6.05 -29.24 -2.39
CA PRO A 132 4.99 -30.18 -2.74
C PRO A 132 3.64 -29.46 -2.86
N CYS A 133 2.81 -29.90 -3.78
CA CYS A 133 1.45 -29.41 -3.89
C CYS A 133 0.58 -29.99 -2.77
N LEU A 134 0.15 -29.16 -1.85
CA LEU A 134 -0.66 -29.57 -0.70
C LEU A 134 -1.99 -30.25 -1.09
N VAL A 135 -2.54 -29.93 -2.27
CA VAL A 135 -3.78 -30.57 -2.77
C VAL A 135 -3.47 -31.98 -3.24
N CYS A 136 -2.41 -32.20 -4.01
CA CYS A 136 -2.00 -33.52 -4.47
C CYS A 136 -1.55 -34.42 -3.29
N GLU A 137 -0.87 -33.85 -2.31
CA GLU A 137 -0.41 -34.58 -1.12
C GLU A 137 -1.60 -35.08 -0.27
N LYS A 138 -2.64 -34.26 -0.10
CA LYS A 138 -3.88 -34.66 0.58
C LYS A 138 -4.65 -35.75 -0.16
N LEU A 139 -4.69 -35.69 -1.50
CA LEU A 139 -5.37 -36.70 -2.32
C LEU A 139 -4.62 -38.04 -2.28
N ASN A 140 -3.28 -38.04 -2.27
CA ASN A 140 -2.49 -39.25 -2.15
C ASN A 140 -2.63 -39.90 -0.75
N ASN A 141 -2.74 -39.12 0.30
CA ASN A 141 -2.93 -39.61 1.67
C ASN A 141 -4.37 -40.10 1.95
N ALA A 142 -5.36 -39.69 1.16
CA ALA A 142 -6.73 -40.17 1.29
C ALA A 142 -6.99 -41.52 0.61
N ASN A 143 -6.04 -42.07 -0.17
CA ASN A 143 -6.11 -43.33 -0.86
C ASN A 143 -5.26 -44.44 -0.20
N LEU A 144 -4.81 -44.23 1.03
CA LEU A 144 -4.20 -45.20 1.92
C LEU A 144 -5.15 -45.54 3.08
#